data_e6896c5dd1bd669b1305788cd351f6ff
#
_entry.id   e6896c5dd1bd669b1305788cd351f6ff
#
_cell.length_a   1.000
_cell.length_b   1.000
_cell.length_c   1.000
_cell.angle_alpha   90.00
_cell.angle_beta   90.00
_cell.angle_gamma   90.00
#
_symmetry.space_group_name_H-M   'P 1'
#
loop_
_entity.id
_entity.type
_entity.pdbx_description
1 polymer ?
#
loop_
_entity_poly.entity_id
_entity_poly.type
_entity_poly.pdbx_seq_one_letter_code
_entity_poly.pdbx_strand_id
1 'polypeptide(L)'
;MKQFEGYEEYLKQSELSKQTRQVYLREAEKFVRYLNGKEITKDRTMLYREKLREEDLSPATINLYVIAVNRYLRYLECGQASIKTLKVQKKCSVENVISRKEYQELLNYAKRSGREKYYYIMRTLALTGIRVSELKYITVETLETGRVQVYNKGKIRDVYLPDVLIRELKKFCREEKENDGII
;
A
#
# COMPACT_ATOMS: atom_id res chain seq x y z
N MET A 1 -10.12 18.87 -17.21
CA MET A 1 -9.37 17.67 -17.60
C MET A 1 -8.04 18.00 -18.27
N LYS A 2 -7.99 18.82 -19.33
CA LYS A 2 -6.71 19.18 -20.00
C LYS A 2 -5.59 19.73 -19.08
N GLN A 3 -5.92 20.41 -17.99
CA GLN A 3 -4.95 21.00 -17.06
C GLN A 3 -4.02 19.97 -16.36
N PHE A 4 -4.47 18.72 -16.20
CA PHE A 4 -3.70 17.67 -15.52
C PHE A 4 -2.97 16.73 -16.46
N GLU A 5 -3.25 16.74 -17.77
CA GLU A 5 -2.56 15.90 -18.78
C GLU A 5 -1.05 16.17 -18.79
N GLY A 6 -0.65 17.45 -18.80
CA GLY A 6 0.77 17.84 -18.71
C GLY A 6 1.43 17.46 -17.39
N TYR A 7 0.68 17.53 -16.27
CA TYR A 7 1.19 17.13 -14.96
C TYR A 7 1.34 15.60 -14.86
N GLU A 8 0.43 14.84 -15.43
CA GLU A 8 0.56 13.38 -15.49
C GLU A 8 1.81 12.96 -16.28
N GLU A 9 2.09 13.62 -17.40
CA GLU A 9 3.29 13.35 -18.19
C GLU A 9 4.57 13.72 -17.42
N TYR A 10 4.59 14.88 -16.76
CA TYR A 10 5.68 15.28 -15.86
C TYR A 10 5.93 14.23 -14.75
N LEU A 11 4.86 13.67 -14.17
CA LEU A 11 5.00 12.61 -13.17
C LEU A 11 5.53 11.29 -13.76
N LYS A 12 5.20 10.96 -15.01
CA LYS A 12 5.77 9.78 -15.72
C LYS A 12 7.27 9.94 -15.93
N GLN A 13 7.70 11.10 -16.41
CA GLN A 13 9.12 11.42 -16.62
C GLN A 13 9.92 11.46 -15.31
N SER A 14 9.25 11.60 -14.17
CA SER A 14 9.89 11.59 -12.83
C SER A 14 10.18 10.19 -12.28
N GLU A 15 10.06 9.13 -13.09
CA GLU A 15 10.32 7.71 -12.73
C GLU A 15 9.55 7.20 -11.49
N LEU A 16 8.44 7.84 -11.16
CA LEU A 16 7.60 7.45 -10.03
C LEU A 16 6.78 6.20 -10.36
N SER A 17 6.55 5.34 -9.34
CA SER A 17 5.67 4.20 -9.49
C SER A 17 4.25 4.63 -9.89
N LYS A 18 3.53 3.77 -10.62
CA LYS A 18 2.13 4.02 -11.03
C LYS A 18 1.24 4.44 -9.84
N GLN A 19 1.37 3.76 -8.71
CA GLN A 19 0.60 4.07 -7.49
C GLN A 19 0.94 5.45 -6.93
N THR A 20 2.23 5.82 -6.88
CA THR A 20 2.66 7.15 -6.43
C THR A 20 2.13 8.25 -7.34
N ARG A 21 2.16 8.05 -8.66
CA ARG A 21 1.62 9.01 -9.65
C ARG A 21 0.12 9.22 -9.45
N GLN A 22 -0.64 8.15 -9.26
CA GLN A 22 -2.09 8.22 -9.01
C GLN A 22 -2.41 9.02 -7.74
N VAL A 23 -1.66 8.80 -6.66
CA VAL A 23 -1.82 9.57 -5.42
C VAL A 23 -1.52 11.04 -5.66
N TYR A 24 -0.40 11.35 -6.33
CA TYR A 24 0.00 12.73 -6.57
C TYR A 24 -0.98 13.48 -7.46
N LEU A 25 -1.49 12.84 -8.50
CA LEU A 25 -2.51 13.42 -9.38
C LEU A 25 -3.80 13.71 -8.60
N ARG A 26 -4.31 12.73 -7.86
CA ARG A 26 -5.53 12.87 -7.07
C ARG A 26 -5.44 14.00 -6.04
N GLU A 27 -4.30 14.11 -5.34
CA GLU A 27 -4.14 15.14 -4.31
C GLU A 27 -3.92 16.53 -4.93
N ALA A 28 -3.28 16.63 -6.11
CA ALA A 28 -3.22 17.87 -6.87
C ALA A 28 -4.62 18.34 -7.31
N GLU A 29 -5.46 17.42 -7.79
CA GLU A 29 -6.87 17.73 -8.15
C GLU A 29 -7.68 18.21 -6.94
N LYS A 30 -7.51 17.58 -5.78
CA LYS A 30 -8.18 18.02 -4.54
C LYS A 30 -7.74 19.43 -4.12
N PHE A 31 -6.44 19.71 -4.23
CA PHE A 31 -5.89 21.02 -3.92
C PHE A 31 -6.45 22.10 -4.86
N VAL A 32 -6.49 21.84 -6.16
CA VAL A 32 -7.06 22.78 -7.14
C VAL A 32 -8.55 23.04 -6.88
N ARG A 33 -9.31 22.00 -6.55
CA ARG A 33 -10.72 22.15 -6.14
C ARG A 33 -10.87 23.00 -4.87
N TYR A 34 -9.98 22.81 -3.89
CA TYR A 34 -9.95 23.63 -2.67
C TYR A 34 -9.66 25.09 -2.98
N LEU A 35 -8.76 25.38 -3.90
CA LEU A 35 -8.45 26.75 -4.31
C LEU A 35 -9.67 27.43 -4.96
N ASN A 36 -10.52 26.69 -5.66
CA ASN A 36 -11.73 27.20 -6.31
C ASN A 36 -11.47 28.48 -7.12
N GLY A 37 -10.46 28.47 -7.97
CA GLY A 37 -10.06 29.61 -8.82
C GLY A 37 -9.27 30.70 -8.12
N LYS A 38 -9.00 30.58 -6.81
CA LYS A 38 -8.19 31.55 -6.08
C LYS A 38 -6.71 31.38 -6.42
N GLU A 39 -5.96 32.47 -6.33
CA GLU A 39 -4.51 32.50 -6.55
C GLU A 39 -3.76 31.54 -5.61
N ILE A 40 -2.70 30.93 -6.11
CA ILE A 40 -1.81 30.06 -5.34
C ILE A 40 -0.86 30.92 -4.50
N THR A 41 -1.03 30.89 -3.19
CA THR A 41 -0.16 31.55 -2.22
C THR A 41 0.28 30.55 -1.14
N LYS A 42 1.39 30.89 -0.47
CA LYS A 42 1.88 30.07 0.65
C LYS A 42 0.85 29.97 1.77
N ASP A 43 0.17 31.07 2.09
CA ASP A 43 -0.84 31.08 3.15
C ASP A 43 -2.02 30.14 2.82
N ARG A 44 -2.48 30.15 1.58
CA ARG A 44 -3.55 29.22 1.14
C ARG A 44 -3.10 27.77 1.16
N THR A 45 -1.83 27.48 0.84
CA THR A 45 -1.28 26.14 0.95
C THR A 45 -1.17 25.70 2.42
N MET A 46 -0.84 26.62 3.33
CA MET A 46 -0.85 26.36 4.78
C MET A 46 -2.27 26.09 5.27
N LEU A 47 -3.25 26.90 4.89
CA LEU A 47 -4.66 26.69 5.24
C LEU A 47 -5.19 25.36 4.70
N TYR A 48 -4.77 24.93 3.51
CA TYR A 48 -5.12 23.61 2.99
C TYR A 48 -4.56 22.48 3.89
N ARG A 49 -3.32 22.59 4.37
CA ARG A 49 -2.78 21.61 5.34
C ARG A 49 -3.56 21.59 6.64
N GLU A 50 -3.96 22.77 7.17
CA GLU A 50 -4.80 22.81 8.39
C GLU A 50 -6.15 22.16 8.15
N LYS A 51 -6.80 22.38 6.99
CA LYS A 51 -8.00 21.66 6.61
C LYS A 51 -7.79 20.13 6.59
N LEU A 52 -6.67 19.63 6.05
CA LEU A 52 -6.35 18.20 6.09
C LEU A 52 -6.19 17.66 7.53
N ARG A 53 -5.79 18.50 8.48
CA ARG A 53 -5.71 18.12 9.90
C ARG A 53 -7.08 17.96 10.55
N GLU A 54 -8.09 18.66 10.06
CA GLU A 54 -9.48 18.55 10.52
C GLU A 54 -10.18 17.27 9.99
N GLU A 55 -9.62 16.61 8.98
CA GLU A 55 -10.18 15.42 8.32
C GLU A 55 -9.84 14.08 9.02
N ASP A 56 -9.45 14.08 10.32
CA ASP A 56 -9.05 12.88 11.10
C ASP A 56 -8.01 11.99 10.41
N LEU A 57 -7.12 12.60 9.64
CA LEU A 57 -6.05 11.91 8.93
C LEU A 57 -4.80 11.77 9.80
N SER A 58 -4.09 10.65 9.65
CA SER A 58 -2.80 10.50 10.32
C SER A 58 -1.78 11.54 9.83
N PRO A 59 -0.87 12.02 10.71
CA PRO A 59 0.19 12.96 10.31
C PRO A 59 1.04 12.46 9.14
N ALA A 60 1.25 11.14 9.02
CA ALA A 60 1.96 10.54 7.89
C ALA A 60 1.18 10.69 6.57
N THR A 61 -0.16 10.52 6.62
CA THR A 61 -1.05 10.72 5.47
C THR A 61 -1.07 12.19 5.05
N ILE A 62 -1.20 13.11 6.00
CA ILE A 62 -1.14 14.57 5.73
C ILE A 62 0.19 14.92 5.06
N ASN A 63 1.31 14.40 5.56
CA ASN A 63 2.62 14.63 4.98
C ASN A 63 2.72 14.11 3.53
N LEU A 64 2.15 12.96 3.24
CA LEU A 64 2.09 12.43 1.87
C LEU A 64 1.33 13.40 0.95
N TYR A 65 0.20 13.95 1.40
CA TYR A 65 -0.61 14.88 0.62
C TYR A 65 0.11 16.23 0.44
N VAL A 66 0.75 16.74 1.48
CA VAL A 66 1.59 17.94 1.38
C VAL A 66 2.75 17.75 0.38
N ILE A 67 3.39 16.58 0.36
CA ILE A 67 4.45 16.25 -0.60
C ILE A 67 3.87 16.25 -2.03
N ALA A 68 2.70 15.65 -2.23
CA ALA A 68 2.03 15.63 -3.52
C ALA A 68 1.68 17.05 -4.02
N VAL A 69 1.11 17.87 -3.16
CA VAL A 69 0.79 19.28 -3.46
C VAL A 69 2.07 20.09 -3.76
N ASN A 70 3.11 19.97 -2.95
CA ASN A 70 4.39 20.64 -3.20
C ASN A 70 5.01 20.22 -4.54
N ARG A 71 4.82 18.96 -4.96
CA ARG A 71 5.27 18.49 -6.27
C ARG A 71 4.49 19.18 -7.40
N TYR A 72 3.19 19.33 -7.25
CA TYR A 72 2.34 20.04 -8.19
C TYR A 72 2.69 21.53 -8.27
N LEU A 73 2.92 22.18 -7.12
CA LEU A 73 3.36 23.58 -7.07
C LEU A 73 4.68 23.80 -7.81
N ARG A 74 5.63 22.86 -7.71
CA ARG A 74 6.89 22.95 -8.48
C ARG A 74 6.66 22.80 -9.99
N TYR A 75 5.76 21.91 -10.40
CA TYR A 75 5.38 21.78 -11.81
C TYR A 75 4.78 23.08 -12.36
N LEU A 76 4.02 23.80 -11.56
CA LEU A 76 3.42 25.09 -11.91
C LEU A 76 4.39 26.29 -11.75
N GLU A 77 5.67 26.05 -11.47
CA GLU A 77 6.66 27.08 -11.15
C GLU A 77 6.30 27.96 -9.93
N CYS A 78 5.34 27.51 -9.11
CA CYS A 78 4.88 28.15 -7.88
C CYS A 78 5.60 27.57 -6.63
N GLY A 79 6.86 27.16 -6.74
CA GLY A 79 7.61 26.50 -5.66
C GLY A 79 7.73 27.33 -4.38
N GLN A 80 7.65 28.66 -4.46
CA GLN A 80 7.62 29.59 -3.31
C GLN A 80 6.39 29.39 -2.41
N ALA A 81 5.30 28.83 -2.94
CA ALA A 81 4.10 28.49 -2.17
C ALA A 81 4.19 27.13 -1.48
N SER A 82 5.29 26.39 -1.64
CA SER A 82 5.50 25.11 -0.97
C SER A 82 5.62 25.27 0.54
N ILE A 83 5.11 24.26 1.27
CA ILE A 83 5.09 24.25 2.74
C ILE A 83 5.84 23.03 3.30
N LYS A 84 6.29 23.15 4.54
CA LYS A 84 6.94 22.07 5.27
C LYS A 84 5.91 21.00 5.69
N THR A 85 6.35 19.75 5.73
CA THR A 85 5.62 18.64 6.33
C THR A 85 5.55 18.79 7.85
N LEU A 86 4.59 18.09 8.47
CA LEU A 86 4.46 18.00 9.92
C LEU A 86 5.62 17.17 10.48
N LYS A 87 6.14 17.57 11.66
CA LYS A 87 7.05 16.72 12.42
C LYS A 87 6.29 15.51 12.95
N VAL A 88 6.74 14.32 12.61
CA VAL A 88 6.13 13.06 13.07
C VAL A 88 7.11 12.40 14.03
N GLN A 89 6.69 12.21 15.29
CA GLN A 89 7.40 11.31 16.18
C GLN A 89 7.12 9.87 15.76
N LYS A 90 8.18 9.10 15.51
CA LYS A 90 8.01 7.65 15.33
C LYS A 90 7.68 7.05 16.70
N LYS A 91 6.44 6.60 16.87
CA LYS A 91 6.10 5.76 18.02
C LYS A 91 6.89 4.45 17.88
N CYS A 92 7.68 4.11 18.89
CA CYS A 92 8.41 2.84 18.94
C CYS A 92 7.51 1.66 19.35
N SER A 93 6.30 1.91 19.82
CA SER A 93 5.32 0.87 20.18
C SER A 93 4.52 0.45 18.96
N VAL A 94 4.44 -0.84 18.74
CA VAL A 94 3.55 -1.44 17.76
C VAL A 94 2.19 -1.60 18.46
N GLU A 95 1.32 -0.61 18.26
CA GLU A 95 -0.08 -0.67 18.71
C GLU A 95 -0.88 -1.52 17.73
N ASN A 96 -1.94 -2.18 18.20
CA ASN A 96 -2.84 -3.02 17.39
C ASN A 96 -2.19 -4.27 16.77
N VAL A 97 -1.29 -4.91 17.49
CA VAL A 97 -0.79 -6.23 17.11
C VAL A 97 -1.79 -7.29 17.58
N ILE A 98 -2.23 -8.10 16.65
CA ILE A 98 -3.07 -9.26 16.93
C ILE A 98 -2.32 -10.22 17.88
N SER A 99 -2.95 -10.60 18.98
CA SER A 99 -2.42 -11.58 19.91
C SER A 99 -2.44 -12.99 19.30
N ARG A 100 -1.66 -13.90 19.89
CA ARG A 100 -1.67 -15.31 19.46
C ARG A 100 -3.07 -15.94 19.58
N LYS A 101 -3.84 -15.55 20.58
CA LYS A 101 -5.19 -16.05 20.82
C LYS A 101 -6.14 -15.58 19.71
N GLU A 102 -6.16 -14.29 19.42
CA GLU A 102 -6.99 -13.70 18.34
C GLU A 102 -6.62 -14.28 16.97
N TYR A 103 -5.32 -14.46 16.70
CA TYR A 103 -4.87 -15.10 15.48
C TYR A 103 -5.43 -16.52 15.35
N GLN A 104 -5.37 -17.31 16.43
CA GLN A 104 -5.90 -18.68 16.44
C GLN A 104 -7.43 -18.71 16.26
N GLU A 105 -8.13 -17.77 16.86
CA GLU A 105 -9.59 -17.60 16.69
C GLU A 105 -9.96 -17.29 15.24
N LEU A 106 -9.21 -16.39 14.59
CA LEU A 106 -9.40 -16.08 13.17
C LEU A 106 -9.16 -17.30 12.26
N LEU A 107 -8.11 -18.08 12.51
CA LEU A 107 -7.85 -19.32 11.77
C LEU A 107 -8.99 -20.34 11.94
N ASN A 108 -9.46 -20.52 13.17
CA ASN A 108 -10.56 -21.42 13.47
C ASN A 108 -11.86 -20.96 12.82
N TYR A 109 -12.13 -19.66 12.82
CA TYR A 109 -13.29 -19.07 12.14
C TYR A 109 -13.23 -19.32 10.63
N ALA A 110 -12.09 -19.05 9.99
CA ALA A 110 -11.93 -19.26 8.54
C ALA A 110 -12.20 -20.72 8.16
N LYS A 111 -11.70 -21.68 8.93
CA LYS A 111 -11.98 -23.10 8.70
C LYS A 111 -13.46 -23.44 8.85
N ARG A 112 -14.08 -23.04 9.96
CA ARG A 112 -15.49 -23.37 10.25
C ARG A 112 -16.47 -22.74 9.25
N SER A 113 -16.12 -21.59 8.69
CA SER A 113 -16.94 -20.89 7.71
C SER A 113 -16.69 -21.31 6.26
N GLY A 114 -15.89 -22.34 6.01
CA GLY A 114 -15.56 -22.81 4.65
C GLY A 114 -14.68 -21.82 3.87
N ARG A 115 -14.04 -20.88 4.56
CA ARG A 115 -13.19 -19.87 3.93
C ARG A 115 -11.72 -20.30 3.92
N GLU A 116 -11.43 -21.46 3.40
CA GLU A 116 -10.10 -22.08 3.43
C GLU A 116 -9.02 -21.24 2.78
N LYS A 117 -9.32 -20.57 1.66
CA LYS A 117 -8.39 -19.64 1.02
C LYS A 117 -7.85 -18.57 1.99
N TYR A 118 -8.72 -17.98 2.82
CA TYR A 118 -8.30 -16.98 3.82
C TYR A 118 -7.49 -17.62 4.95
N TYR A 119 -7.81 -18.85 5.33
CA TYR A 119 -7.00 -19.60 6.30
C TYR A 119 -5.55 -19.74 5.81
N TYR A 120 -5.36 -20.18 4.57
CA TYR A 120 -4.01 -20.36 4.01
C TYR A 120 -3.28 -19.05 3.77
N ILE A 121 -3.98 -17.98 3.37
CA ILE A 121 -3.41 -16.63 3.28
C ILE A 121 -2.87 -16.17 4.66
N MET A 122 -3.67 -16.26 5.72
CA MET A 122 -3.25 -15.85 7.05
C MET A 122 -2.08 -16.70 7.56
N ARG A 123 -2.12 -18.02 7.33
CA ARG A 123 -1.01 -18.93 7.67
C ARG A 123 0.28 -18.52 6.94
N THR A 124 0.19 -18.28 5.66
CA THR A 124 1.33 -17.89 4.83
C THR A 124 1.94 -16.57 5.31
N LEU A 125 1.13 -15.55 5.54
CA LEU A 125 1.59 -14.26 6.03
C LEU A 125 2.29 -14.37 7.40
N ALA A 126 1.69 -15.13 8.34
CA ALA A 126 2.21 -15.27 9.69
C ALA A 126 3.51 -16.09 9.75
N LEU A 127 3.64 -17.15 8.95
CA LEU A 127 4.79 -18.05 8.98
C LEU A 127 5.99 -17.55 8.16
N THR A 128 5.76 -16.68 7.17
CA THR A 128 6.82 -16.25 6.24
C THR A 128 7.17 -14.76 6.35
N GLY A 129 6.31 -13.94 6.93
CA GLY A 129 6.45 -12.49 6.93
C GLY A 129 6.39 -11.86 5.52
N ILE A 130 5.85 -12.58 4.53
CA ILE A 130 5.65 -12.07 3.18
C ILE A 130 4.54 -10.98 3.20
N ARG A 131 4.66 -9.96 2.37
CA ARG A 131 3.61 -8.93 2.27
C ARG A 131 2.42 -9.44 1.46
N VAL A 132 1.23 -8.92 1.75
CA VAL A 132 0.01 -9.27 0.98
C VAL A 132 0.21 -9.10 -0.54
N SER A 133 0.85 -8.00 -0.96
CA SER A 133 1.15 -7.74 -2.38
C SER A 133 2.17 -8.71 -3.00
N GLU A 134 2.90 -9.45 -2.19
CA GLU A 134 3.93 -10.41 -2.59
C GLU A 134 3.39 -11.85 -2.64
N LEU A 135 2.17 -12.11 -2.14
CA LEU A 135 1.54 -13.45 -2.18
C LEU A 135 1.47 -14.03 -3.60
N LYS A 136 1.35 -13.17 -4.61
CA LYS A 136 1.35 -13.57 -6.04
C LYS A 136 2.61 -14.30 -6.51
N TYR A 137 3.71 -14.20 -5.76
CA TYR A 137 4.96 -14.90 -6.07
C TYR A 137 4.98 -16.34 -5.51
N ILE A 138 4.00 -16.72 -4.69
CA ILE A 138 3.84 -18.09 -4.22
C ILE A 138 3.02 -18.85 -5.25
N THR A 139 3.70 -19.71 -5.99
CA THR A 139 3.14 -20.56 -7.04
C THR A 139 3.40 -22.03 -6.72
N VAL A 140 2.80 -22.94 -7.45
CA VAL A 140 3.02 -24.38 -7.25
C VAL A 140 4.49 -24.74 -7.41
N GLU A 141 5.20 -24.10 -8.36
CA GLU A 141 6.63 -24.32 -8.59
C GLU A 141 7.48 -23.88 -7.40
N THR A 142 7.11 -22.76 -6.74
CA THR A 142 7.83 -22.29 -5.55
C THR A 142 7.59 -23.19 -4.32
N LEU A 143 6.49 -23.95 -4.29
CA LEU A 143 6.28 -24.98 -3.27
C LEU A 143 7.19 -26.19 -3.44
N GLU A 144 7.71 -26.46 -4.64
CA GLU A 144 8.70 -27.53 -4.86
C GLU A 144 10.07 -27.15 -4.32
N THR A 145 10.47 -25.89 -4.50
CA THR A 145 11.79 -25.40 -4.07
C THR A 145 11.82 -24.94 -2.60
N GLY A 146 10.67 -24.65 -2.01
CA GLY A 146 10.54 -24.09 -0.66
C GLY A 146 11.07 -22.65 -0.54
N ARG A 147 11.38 -21.99 -1.68
CA ARG A 147 11.97 -20.66 -1.75
C ARG A 147 11.20 -19.80 -2.71
N VAL A 148 10.86 -18.59 -2.29
CA VAL A 148 10.17 -17.57 -3.08
C VAL A 148 11.04 -16.35 -3.20
N GLN A 149 11.39 -15.96 -4.42
CA GLN A 149 12.08 -14.71 -4.66
C GLN A 149 11.06 -13.60 -4.87
N VAL A 150 11.07 -12.59 -3.99
CA VAL A 150 10.14 -11.46 -4.05
C VAL A 150 10.86 -10.19 -4.46
N TYR A 151 10.25 -9.46 -5.40
CA TYR A 151 10.74 -8.19 -5.88
C TYR A 151 9.84 -7.06 -5.39
N ASN A 152 10.41 -6.09 -4.67
CA ASN A 152 9.67 -4.93 -4.19
C ASN A 152 10.56 -3.68 -4.12
N LYS A 153 10.12 -2.60 -4.75
CA LYS A 153 10.81 -1.28 -4.73
C LYS A 153 12.30 -1.37 -5.11
N GLY A 154 12.63 -2.10 -6.16
CA GLY A 154 14.01 -2.26 -6.62
C GLY A 154 14.87 -3.20 -5.78
N LYS A 155 14.32 -3.86 -4.76
CA LYS A 155 15.03 -4.84 -3.92
C LYS A 155 14.48 -6.23 -4.14
N ILE A 156 15.38 -7.19 -4.25
CA ILE A 156 15.08 -8.62 -4.31
C ILE A 156 15.41 -9.21 -2.93
N ARG A 157 14.52 -10.05 -2.42
CA ARG A 157 14.78 -10.85 -1.22
C ARG A 157 14.19 -12.25 -1.39
N ASP A 158 14.84 -13.20 -0.76
CA ASP A 158 14.34 -14.57 -0.67
C ASP A 158 13.46 -14.71 0.57
N VAL A 159 12.37 -15.43 0.41
CA VAL A 159 11.46 -15.85 1.46
C VAL A 159 11.44 -17.37 1.47
N TYR A 160 11.76 -17.98 2.60
CA TYR A 160 11.72 -19.43 2.75
C TYR A 160 10.37 -19.85 3.30
N LEU A 161 9.80 -20.89 2.72
CA LEU A 161 8.55 -21.48 3.14
C LEU A 161 8.85 -22.63 4.10
N PRO A 162 8.32 -22.63 5.34
CA PRO A 162 8.45 -23.79 6.23
C PRO A 162 7.80 -25.05 5.65
N ASP A 163 8.39 -26.21 5.88
CA ASP A 163 7.90 -27.50 5.36
C ASP A 163 6.45 -27.80 5.73
N VAL A 164 6.04 -27.38 6.93
CA VAL A 164 4.64 -27.53 7.36
C VAL A 164 3.70 -26.74 6.46
N LEU A 165 4.07 -25.51 6.10
CA LEU A 165 3.26 -24.67 5.22
C LEU A 165 3.24 -25.24 3.80
N ILE A 166 4.36 -25.72 3.29
CA ILE A 166 4.47 -26.35 1.95
C ILE A 166 3.50 -27.53 1.85
N ARG A 167 3.52 -28.42 2.83
CA ARG A 167 2.61 -29.58 2.87
C ARG A 167 1.15 -29.18 2.89
N GLU A 168 0.81 -28.19 3.73
CA GLU A 168 -0.55 -27.66 3.84
C GLU A 168 -1.01 -27.04 2.49
N LEU A 169 -0.20 -26.19 1.87
CA LEU A 169 -0.53 -25.55 0.60
C LEU A 169 -0.61 -26.54 -0.55
N LYS A 170 0.28 -27.53 -0.63
CA LYS A 170 0.22 -28.59 -1.64
C LYS A 170 -1.07 -29.40 -1.52
N LYS A 171 -1.55 -29.65 -0.30
CA LYS A 171 -2.82 -30.33 -0.06
C LYS A 171 -3.98 -29.47 -0.56
N PHE A 172 -4.03 -28.21 -0.16
CA PHE A 172 -5.05 -27.25 -0.58
C PHE A 172 -5.14 -27.12 -2.11
N CYS A 173 -3.99 -26.97 -2.79
CA CYS A 173 -3.97 -26.88 -4.25
C CYS A 173 -4.50 -28.13 -4.96
N ARG A 174 -4.37 -29.32 -4.35
CA ARG A 174 -4.95 -30.55 -4.91
C ARG A 174 -6.47 -30.58 -4.74
N GLU A 175 -6.95 -30.25 -3.55
CA GLU A 175 -8.37 -30.21 -3.24
C GLU A 175 -9.14 -29.19 -4.07
N GLU A 176 -8.55 -28.01 -4.31
CA GLU A 176 -9.11 -26.99 -5.22
C GLU A 176 -9.18 -27.48 -6.67
N LYS A 177 -8.13 -28.17 -7.16
CA LYS A 177 -8.14 -28.74 -8.53
C LYS A 177 -9.23 -29.82 -8.73
N GLU A 178 -9.49 -30.60 -7.70
CA GLU A 178 -10.53 -31.63 -7.70
C GLU A 178 -11.95 -31.00 -7.69
N ASN A 179 -12.11 -29.84 -7.05
CA ASN A 179 -13.42 -29.17 -6.92
C ASN A 179 -13.78 -28.29 -8.12
N ASP A 180 -12.81 -27.57 -8.71
CA ASP A 180 -13.10 -26.58 -9.76
C ASP A 180 -13.02 -27.14 -11.19
N GLY A 181 -12.42 -28.31 -11.41
CA GLY A 181 -12.28 -28.92 -12.75
C GLY A 181 -11.60 -28.01 -13.80
N ILE A 182 -11.19 -26.83 -13.42
CA ILE A 182 -10.56 -25.79 -14.26
C ILE A 182 -9.53 -25.06 -13.40
N ILE A 183 -8.31 -24.98 -13.89
CA ILE A 183 -7.30 -24.02 -13.47
C ILE A 183 -7.31 -22.86 -14.45
#